data_b0f304c6e164feb67941b7250ed16719
#
_entry.id   b0f304c6e164feb67941b7250ed16719
#
_cell.length_a   1.000
_cell.length_b   1.000
_cell.length_c   1.000
_cell.angle_alpha   90.00
_cell.angle_beta   90.00
_cell.angle_gamma   90.00
#
_symmetry.space_group_name_H-M   'P 1'
#
loop_
_entity.id
_entity.type
_entity.pdbx_description
1 polymer ?
#
loop_
_entity_poly.entity_id
_entity_poly.type
_entity_poly.pdbx_seq_one_letter_code
_entity_poly.pdbx_strand_id
1 'polypeptide(L)'
;MNNSKIIVALDFESLKETEDFLKKVKGQNCRVKVGKELFTNEGPNVIKLIQQYGFEIFLDLKFHDIPNTVSRAIKASCNLGVWMVNVHASGGKQMLLAAREAVDSSSNKPILIAVTILTSYDNSSYQELGFKNNLIDQIAYLTTLSENSGMDGIVCSANDISSIKTLVKEKFQFVTPGIRLTNSNDDQKRVTTPE
;
A
#
# COMPACT_ATOMS: atom_id res chain seq x y z
N MET A 1 -16.25 -0.68 -13.44
CA MET A 1 -15.02 -0.73 -12.60
C MET A 1 -14.37 0.64 -12.65
N ASN A 2 -13.92 1.15 -11.53
CA ASN A 2 -13.23 2.44 -11.46
C ASN A 2 -11.83 2.29 -12.08
N ASN A 3 -11.55 3.03 -13.18
CA ASN A 3 -10.25 2.99 -13.88
C ASN A 3 -9.27 4.07 -13.38
N SER A 4 -9.59 4.75 -12.27
CA SER A 4 -8.72 5.80 -11.75
C SER A 4 -7.36 5.26 -11.33
N LYS A 5 -6.33 6.02 -11.65
CA LYS A 5 -4.96 5.81 -11.12
C LYS A 5 -4.69 6.62 -9.85
N ILE A 6 -5.64 7.46 -9.43
CA ILE A 6 -5.48 8.35 -8.27
C ILE A 6 -6.02 7.66 -7.03
N ILE A 7 -5.20 7.61 -5.99
CA ILE A 7 -5.55 7.14 -4.64
C ILE A 7 -5.33 8.30 -3.68
N VAL A 8 -6.40 8.83 -3.10
CA VAL A 8 -6.35 9.95 -2.15
C VAL A 8 -6.15 9.41 -0.74
N ALA A 9 -5.11 9.88 -0.06
CA ALA A 9 -4.86 9.51 1.33
C ALA A 9 -5.85 10.24 2.27
N LEU A 10 -6.56 9.48 3.09
CA LEU A 10 -7.45 9.99 4.13
C LEU A 10 -6.65 10.05 5.45
N ASP A 11 -5.79 11.05 5.56
CA ASP A 11 -4.97 11.27 6.74
C ASP A 11 -5.74 12.21 7.70
N PHE A 12 -6.87 11.70 8.25
CA PHE A 12 -7.77 12.36 9.19
C PHE A 12 -7.77 11.63 10.53
N GLU A 13 -8.09 12.35 11.60
CA GLU A 13 -8.14 11.79 12.95
C GLU A 13 -9.49 11.15 13.31
N SER A 14 -10.58 11.48 12.56
CA SER A 14 -11.94 11.10 12.93
C SER A 14 -12.83 10.71 11.74
N LEU A 15 -13.92 9.96 12.04
CA LEU A 15 -14.99 9.67 11.08
C LEU A 15 -15.65 10.95 10.55
N LYS A 16 -15.83 11.95 11.40
CA LYS A 16 -16.49 13.21 11.01
C LYS A 16 -15.71 13.94 9.92
N GLU A 17 -14.41 14.13 10.12
CA GLU A 17 -13.55 14.78 9.13
C GLU A 17 -13.49 13.98 7.85
N THR A 18 -13.37 12.65 7.98
CA THR A 18 -13.43 11.71 6.85
C THR A 18 -14.73 11.89 6.06
N GLU A 19 -15.86 11.89 6.74
CA GLU A 19 -17.18 12.04 6.10
C GLU A 19 -17.32 13.39 5.40
N ASP A 20 -16.91 14.48 6.04
CA ASP A 20 -16.97 15.82 5.47
C ASP A 20 -16.10 15.96 4.21
N PHE A 21 -14.97 15.28 4.17
CA PHE A 21 -14.15 15.17 2.97
C PHE A 21 -14.84 14.33 1.87
N LEU A 22 -15.36 13.14 2.21
CA LEU A 22 -16.03 12.25 1.26
C LEU A 22 -17.24 12.93 0.59
N LYS A 23 -17.99 13.75 1.31
CA LYS A 23 -19.08 14.57 0.76
C LYS A 23 -18.59 15.52 -0.35
N LYS A 24 -17.43 16.13 -0.17
CA LYS A 24 -16.83 17.09 -1.12
C LYS A 24 -16.32 16.41 -2.41
N VAL A 25 -15.82 15.17 -2.29
CA VAL A 25 -15.25 14.42 -3.42
C VAL A 25 -16.20 13.37 -4.00
N LYS A 26 -17.43 13.32 -3.53
CA LYS A 26 -18.45 12.38 -4.02
C LYS A 26 -18.62 12.52 -5.53
N GLY A 27 -18.56 11.40 -6.25
CA GLY A 27 -18.68 11.37 -7.71
C GLY A 27 -17.37 11.67 -8.46
N GLN A 28 -16.27 11.99 -7.76
CA GLN A 28 -14.95 12.11 -8.39
C GLN A 28 -14.38 10.73 -8.70
N ASN A 29 -13.66 10.64 -9.84
CA ASN A 29 -13.02 9.40 -10.26
C ASN A 29 -11.68 9.21 -9.52
N CYS A 30 -11.75 8.78 -8.26
CA CYS A 30 -10.59 8.44 -7.43
C CYS A 30 -10.90 7.26 -6.51
N ARG A 31 -9.84 6.66 -5.97
CA ARG A 31 -9.87 5.73 -4.86
C ARG A 31 -9.42 6.43 -3.58
N VAL A 32 -9.64 5.82 -2.44
CA VAL A 32 -9.19 6.38 -1.17
C VAL A 32 -8.33 5.38 -0.40
N LYS A 33 -7.37 5.90 0.39
CA LYS A 33 -6.48 5.11 1.23
C LYS A 33 -6.80 5.39 2.70
N VAL A 34 -6.99 4.34 3.47
CA VAL A 34 -7.09 4.40 4.94
C VAL A 34 -5.76 3.93 5.53
N GLY A 35 -5.07 4.84 6.21
CA GLY A 35 -3.81 4.58 6.89
C GLY A 35 -3.97 4.08 8.33
N LYS A 36 -2.83 3.91 9.01
CA LYS A 36 -2.77 3.35 10.37
C LYS A 36 -3.52 4.21 11.38
N GLU A 37 -3.33 5.53 11.35
CA GLU A 37 -3.93 6.44 12.32
C GLU A 37 -5.45 6.35 12.30
N LEU A 38 -6.06 6.65 11.17
CA LEU A 38 -7.51 6.64 11.01
C LEU A 38 -8.11 5.25 11.32
N PHE A 39 -7.44 4.17 10.89
CA PHE A 39 -7.91 2.81 11.19
C PHE A 39 -7.73 2.44 12.68
N THR A 40 -6.69 2.93 13.34
CA THR A 40 -6.47 2.68 14.78
C THR A 40 -7.53 3.41 15.63
N ASN A 41 -7.91 4.63 15.23
CA ASN A 41 -8.91 5.41 15.93
C ASN A 41 -10.33 4.84 15.73
N GLU A 42 -10.69 4.48 14.50
CA GLU A 42 -12.09 4.24 14.12
C GLU A 42 -12.40 2.76 13.77
N GLY A 43 -11.37 1.95 13.61
CA GLY A 43 -11.50 0.53 13.29
C GLY A 43 -12.28 0.27 11.99
N PRO A 44 -13.01 -0.85 11.90
CA PRO A 44 -13.80 -1.19 10.71
C PRO A 44 -14.94 -0.22 10.36
N ASN A 45 -15.30 0.69 11.27
CA ASN A 45 -16.40 1.63 11.02
C ASN A 45 -16.05 2.62 9.89
N VAL A 46 -14.77 3.04 9.79
CA VAL A 46 -14.32 3.91 8.70
C VAL A 46 -14.47 3.23 7.33
N ILE A 47 -14.22 1.92 7.25
CA ILE A 47 -14.39 1.15 6.00
C ILE A 47 -15.86 1.16 5.57
N LYS A 48 -16.78 0.88 6.50
CA LYS A 48 -18.24 0.90 6.25
C LYS A 48 -18.71 2.29 5.81
N LEU A 49 -18.24 3.35 6.46
CA LEU A 49 -18.55 4.72 6.09
C LEU A 49 -18.12 5.00 4.63
N ILE A 50 -16.88 4.72 4.28
CA ILE A 50 -16.35 4.99 2.94
C ILE A 50 -17.12 4.20 1.86
N GLN A 51 -17.47 2.95 2.14
CA GLN A 51 -18.26 2.10 1.24
C GLN A 51 -19.66 2.69 0.96
N GLN A 52 -20.31 3.34 1.94
CA GLN A 52 -21.60 4.02 1.73
C GLN A 52 -21.49 5.19 0.73
N TYR A 53 -20.31 5.80 0.60
CA TYR A 53 -20.03 6.82 -0.41
C TYR A 53 -19.60 6.26 -1.77
N GLY A 54 -19.46 4.92 -1.90
CA GLY A 54 -19.16 4.22 -3.15
C GLY A 54 -17.70 4.22 -3.58
N PHE A 55 -16.76 4.53 -2.67
CA PHE A 55 -15.33 4.51 -2.98
C PHE A 55 -14.71 3.13 -2.81
N GLU A 56 -13.80 2.77 -3.71
CA GLU A 56 -12.88 1.65 -3.55
C GLU A 56 -11.76 2.04 -2.56
N ILE A 57 -11.45 1.11 -1.63
CA ILE A 57 -10.59 1.40 -0.47
C ILE A 57 -9.27 0.64 -0.56
N PHE A 58 -8.16 1.35 -0.48
CA PHE A 58 -6.86 0.78 -0.17
C PHE A 58 -6.63 0.82 1.34
N LEU A 59 -6.60 -0.35 2.00
CA LEU A 59 -6.29 -0.49 3.42
C LEU A 59 -4.77 -0.59 3.60
N ASP A 60 -4.14 0.53 3.98
CA ASP A 60 -2.68 0.71 4.04
C ASP A 60 -2.14 0.51 5.46
N LEU A 61 -2.26 -0.72 6.00
CA LEU A 61 -1.79 -1.05 7.35
C LEU A 61 -0.37 -1.65 7.37
N LYS A 62 0.16 -2.05 6.19
CA LYS A 62 1.52 -2.56 6.03
C LYS A 62 1.81 -3.74 6.96
N PHE A 63 0.99 -4.80 6.88
CA PHE A 63 1.13 -5.96 7.77
C PHE A 63 2.52 -6.58 7.68
N HIS A 64 3.12 -6.80 8.84
CA HIS A 64 4.46 -7.37 8.97
C HIS A 64 4.56 -8.12 10.30
N ASP A 65 4.50 -9.44 10.25
CA ASP A 65 4.52 -10.32 11.42
C ASP A 65 4.85 -11.75 10.94
N ILE A 66 4.87 -12.73 11.83
CA ILE A 66 4.99 -14.14 11.46
C ILE A 66 3.87 -14.56 10.49
N PRO A 67 4.11 -15.55 9.59
CA PRO A 67 3.20 -15.88 8.49
C PRO A 67 1.75 -16.10 8.90
N ASN A 68 1.50 -16.83 9.98
CA ASN A 68 0.15 -17.11 10.44
C ASN A 68 -0.62 -15.86 10.92
N THR A 69 0.06 -14.93 11.60
CA THR A 69 -0.55 -13.66 12.04
C THR A 69 -0.94 -12.80 10.83
N VAL A 70 -0.03 -12.68 9.85
CA VAL A 70 -0.30 -11.92 8.62
C VAL A 70 -1.43 -12.56 7.81
N SER A 71 -1.44 -13.89 7.66
CA SER A 71 -2.52 -14.62 6.98
C SER A 71 -3.89 -14.29 7.57
N ARG A 72 -4.02 -14.30 8.92
CA ARG A 72 -5.26 -13.95 9.61
C ARG A 72 -5.66 -12.49 9.43
N ALA A 73 -4.70 -11.56 9.47
CA ALA A 73 -4.94 -10.14 9.24
C ALA A 73 -5.42 -9.86 7.80
N ILE A 74 -4.80 -10.50 6.82
CA ILE A 74 -5.23 -10.42 5.41
C ILE A 74 -6.63 -11.00 5.23
N LYS A 75 -6.93 -12.15 5.82
CA LYS A 75 -8.27 -12.74 5.77
C LYS A 75 -9.33 -11.82 6.38
N ALA A 76 -9.02 -11.16 7.50
CA ALA A 76 -9.90 -10.15 8.11
C ALA A 76 -10.10 -8.96 7.16
N SER A 77 -9.04 -8.49 6.50
CA SER A 77 -9.12 -7.41 5.51
C SER A 77 -9.97 -7.80 4.29
N CYS A 78 -9.88 -9.04 3.81
CA CYS A 78 -10.76 -9.57 2.77
C CYS A 78 -12.23 -9.47 3.19
N ASN A 79 -12.56 -9.84 4.43
CA ASN A 79 -13.93 -9.79 4.96
C ASN A 79 -14.47 -8.35 5.09
N LEU A 80 -13.61 -7.35 5.20
CA LEU A 80 -14.00 -5.93 5.18
C LEU A 80 -14.40 -5.43 3.78
N GLY A 81 -14.16 -6.19 2.72
CA GLY A 81 -14.52 -5.81 1.35
C GLY A 81 -13.66 -4.69 0.78
N VAL A 82 -12.40 -4.57 1.19
CA VAL A 82 -11.48 -3.58 0.66
C VAL A 82 -11.03 -3.95 -0.77
N TRP A 83 -10.70 -2.96 -1.58
CA TRP A 83 -10.21 -3.12 -2.94
C TRP A 83 -8.74 -3.54 -2.99
N MET A 84 -7.91 -3.00 -2.08
CA MET A 84 -6.46 -3.27 -2.02
C MET A 84 -6.00 -3.34 -0.58
N VAL A 85 -4.99 -4.17 -0.32
CA VAL A 85 -4.33 -4.32 0.98
C VAL A 85 -2.82 -4.54 0.79
N ASN A 86 -2.01 -4.20 1.77
CA ASN A 86 -0.57 -4.36 1.67
C ASN A 86 0.06 -5.10 2.85
N VAL A 87 1.22 -5.69 2.56
CA VAL A 87 2.15 -6.30 3.50
C VAL A 87 3.54 -5.71 3.31
N HIS A 88 4.50 -5.96 4.20
CA HIS A 88 5.91 -5.66 3.95
C HIS A 88 6.62 -6.81 3.23
N ALA A 89 7.35 -6.51 2.15
CA ALA A 89 8.15 -7.51 1.42
C ALA A 89 9.28 -8.09 2.28
N SER A 90 9.80 -7.30 3.22
CA SER A 90 10.83 -7.71 4.20
C SER A 90 10.38 -8.81 5.18
N GLY A 91 9.08 -9.11 5.25
CA GLY A 91 8.58 -10.30 5.97
C GLY A 91 9.01 -11.64 5.37
N GLY A 92 9.56 -11.62 4.17
CA GLY A 92 10.15 -12.77 3.50
C GLY A 92 9.12 -13.69 2.80
N LYS A 93 9.65 -14.64 2.05
CA LYS A 93 8.86 -15.50 1.15
C LYS A 93 7.70 -16.21 1.86
N GLN A 94 7.94 -16.78 3.04
CA GLN A 94 6.91 -17.56 3.76
C GLN A 94 5.73 -16.69 4.18
N MET A 95 6.00 -15.46 4.66
CA MET A 95 4.96 -14.52 5.04
C MET A 95 4.15 -14.04 3.82
N LEU A 96 4.82 -13.74 2.71
CA LEU A 96 4.18 -13.32 1.46
C LEU A 96 3.29 -14.43 0.89
N LEU A 97 3.76 -15.68 0.87
CA LEU A 97 2.97 -16.83 0.42
C LEU A 97 1.73 -17.05 1.31
N ALA A 98 1.87 -16.94 2.63
CA ALA A 98 0.75 -17.06 3.56
C ALA A 98 -0.29 -15.93 3.37
N ALA A 99 0.16 -14.71 3.05
CA ALA A 99 -0.72 -13.60 2.69
C ALA A 99 -1.47 -13.86 1.36
N ARG A 100 -0.79 -14.39 0.35
CA ARG A 100 -1.39 -14.75 -0.95
C ARG A 100 -2.45 -15.83 -0.79
N GLU A 101 -2.14 -16.90 -0.08
CA GLU A 101 -3.07 -18.00 0.20
C GLU A 101 -4.33 -17.51 0.94
N ALA A 102 -4.17 -16.58 1.87
CA ALA A 102 -5.29 -15.98 2.59
C ALA A 102 -6.24 -15.21 1.65
N VAL A 103 -5.72 -14.47 0.67
CA VAL A 103 -6.53 -13.82 -0.36
C VAL A 103 -7.18 -14.85 -1.27
N ASP A 104 -6.43 -15.85 -1.76
CA ASP A 104 -6.92 -16.84 -2.74
C ASP A 104 -8.04 -17.71 -2.15
N SER A 105 -7.98 -18.00 -0.85
CA SER A 105 -8.99 -18.76 -0.12
C SER A 105 -10.22 -17.95 0.30
N SER A 106 -10.20 -16.63 0.12
CA SER A 106 -11.31 -15.74 0.52
C SER A 106 -12.28 -15.52 -0.64
N SER A 107 -13.55 -15.24 -0.32
CA SER A 107 -14.57 -14.89 -1.31
C SER A 107 -14.33 -13.53 -1.95
N ASN A 108 -13.92 -12.54 -1.15
CA ASN A 108 -13.47 -11.25 -1.64
C ASN A 108 -11.95 -11.25 -1.79
N LYS A 109 -11.47 -10.90 -2.98
CA LYS A 109 -10.04 -10.98 -3.36
C LYS A 109 -9.50 -9.59 -3.65
N PRO A 110 -9.08 -8.84 -2.63
CA PRO A 110 -8.42 -7.55 -2.85
C PRO A 110 -7.10 -7.73 -3.61
N ILE A 111 -6.68 -6.69 -4.29
CA ILE A 111 -5.33 -6.57 -4.81
C ILE A 111 -4.36 -6.62 -3.64
N LEU A 112 -3.41 -7.57 -3.65
CA LEU A 112 -2.41 -7.75 -2.60
C LEU A 112 -1.06 -7.25 -3.06
N ILE A 113 -0.57 -6.17 -2.46
CA ILE A 113 0.72 -5.55 -2.82
C ILE A 113 1.71 -5.59 -1.65
N ALA A 114 3.00 -5.53 -1.97
CA ALA A 114 4.05 -5.53 -0.96
C ALA A 114 4.80 -4.19 -0.92
N VAL A 115 5.03 -3.65 0.28
CA VAL A 115 5.88 -2.49 0.49
C VAL A 115 7.33 -2.95 0.42
N THR A 116 8.13 -2.38 -0.47
CA THR A 116 9.57 -2.67 -0.59
C THR A 116 10.34 -2.00 0.54
N ILE A 117 10.81 -0.80 0.30
CA ILE A 117 11.47 0.04 1.32
C ILE A 117 10.65 1.33 1.46
N LEU A 118 10.46 1.79 2.70
CA LEU A 118 9.71 3.01 2.97
C LEU A 118 10.37 4.21 2.27
N THR A 119 9.55 5.07 1.68
CA THR A 119 9.99 6.24 0.93
C THR A 119 10.60 7.35 1.80
N SER A 120 10.53 7.21 3.12
CA SER A 120 11.24 8.04 4.10
C SER A 120 12.73 7.69 4.24
N TYR A 121 13.19 6.53 3.76
CA TYR A 121 14.61 6.17 3.77
C TYR A 121 15.35 6.72 2.56
N ASP A 122 16.52 7.29 2.82
CA ASP A 122 17.61 7.49 1.86
C ASP A 122 18.71 6.43 2.09
N ASN A 123 19.78 6.48 1.30
CA ASN A 123 20.87 5.51 1.43
C ASN A 123 21.51 5.53 2.84
N SER A 124 21.66 6.70 3.46
CA SER A 124 22.30 6.83 4.78
C SER A 124 21.42 6.17 5.86
N SER A 125 20.16 6.58 5.98
CA SER A 125 19.24 6.03 6.99
C SER A 125 18.92 4.55 6.76
N TYR A 126 19.01 4.08 5.50
CA TYR A 126 18.88 2.65 5.19
C TYR A 126 20.08 1.84 5.71
N GLN A 127 21.32 2.36 5.59
CA GLN A 127 22.53 1.70 6.09
C GLN A 127 22.58 1.62 7.62
N GLU A 128 21.97 2.57 8.32
CA GLU A 128 21.82 2.53 9.80
C GLU A 128 21.06 1.29 10.29
N LEU A 129 20.21 0.68 9.44
CA LEU A 129 19.53 -0.58 9.74
C LEU A 129 20.45 -1.82 9.65
N GLY A 130 21.74 -1.64 9.30
CA GLY A 130 22.71 -2.72 9.20
C GLY A 130 22.66 -3.51 7.89
N PHE A 131 21.90 -3.05 6.89
CA PHE A 131 21.90 -3.70 5.58
C PHE A 131 23.19 -3.40 4.81
N LYS A 132 23.76 -4.44 4.17
CA LYS A 132 25.01 -4.33 3.42
C LYS A 132 24.82 -3.89 1.97
N ASN A 133 23.66 -4.19 1.39
CA ASN A 133 23.34 -3.82 0.01
C ASN A 133 23.01 -2.31 -0.07
N ASN A 134 23.18 -1.72 -1.23
CA ASN A 134 22.64 -0.39 -1.45
C ASN A 134 21.11 -0.42 -1.56
N LEU A 135 20.48 0.74 -1.40
CA LEU A 135 19.03 0.86 -1.32
C LEU A 135 18.33 0.34 -2.58
N ILE A 136 18.83 0.66 -3.77
CA ILE A 136 18.17 0.27 -5.03
C ILE A 136 18.29 -1.23 -5.31
N ASP A 137 19.42 -1.85 -4.98
CA ASP A 137 19.57 -3.31 -5.13
C ASP A 137 18.62 -4.05 -4.19
N GLN A 138 18.42 -3.53 -2.98
CA GLN A 138 17.46 -4.12 -2.04
C GLN A 138 16.02 -3.94 -2.53
N ILE A 139 15.66 -2.79 -3.10
CA ILE A 139 14.34 -2.56 -3.70
C ILE A 139 14.13 -3.54 -4.87
N ALA A 140 15.12 -3.73 -5.74
CA ALA A 140 15.07 -4.67 -6.84
C ALA A 140 14.88 -6.12 -6.37
N TYR A 141 15.64 -6.53 -5.35
CA TYR A 141 15.49 -7.85 -4.72
C TYR A 141 14.09 -8.07 -4.16
N LEU A 142 13.57 -7.11 -3.36
CA LEU A 142 12.25 -7.19 -2.74
C LEU A 142 11.12 -7.15 -3.79
N THR A 143 11.32 -6.45 -4.90
CA THR A 143 10.40 -6.42 -6.05
C THR A 143 10.27 -7.82 -6.67
N THR A 144 11.39 -8.44 -7.00
CA THR A 144 11.43 -9.80 -7.56
C THR A 144 10.88 -10.85 -6.58
N LEU A 145 11.23 -10.72 -5.28
CA LEU A 145 10.70 -11.58 -4.23
C LEU A 145 9.16 -11.47 -4.14
N SER A 146 8.63 -10.27 -4.23
CA SER A 146 7.19 -10.00 -4.18
C SER A 146 6.45 -10.63 -5.36
N GLU A 147 6.93 -10.42 -6.59
CA GLU A 147 6.32 -11.03 -7.77
C GLU A 147 6.37 -12.56 -7.70
N ASN A 148 7.54 -13.14 -7.37
CA ASN A 148 7.71 -14.58 -7.25
C ASN A 148 6.89 -15.22 -6.12
N SER A 149 6.41 -14.40 -5.17
CA SER A 149 5.53 -14.82 -4.08
C SER A 149 4.05 -14.56 -4.37
N GLY A 150 3.71 -14.14 -5.62
CA GLY A 150 2.33 -13.97 -6.06
C GLY A 150 1.68 -12.64 -5.65
N MET A 151 2.47 -11.61 -5.28
CA MET A 151 1.91 -10.27 -5.08
C MET A 151 1.46 -9.68 -6.41
N ASP A 152 0.38 -8.89 -6.38
CA ASP A 152 -0.17 -8.22 -7.56
C ASP A 152 0.59 -6.93 -7.91
N GLY A 153 1.46 -6.47 -7.00
CA GLY A 153 2.23 -5.24 -7.17
C GLY A 153 3.08 -4.90 -5.94
N ILE A 154 3.67 -3.73 -5.98
CA ILE A 154 4.47 -3.17 -4.88
C ILE A 154 4.15 -1.71 -4.60
N VAL A 155 4.51 -1.26 -3.39
CA VAL A 155 4.65 0.16 -3.03
C VAL A 155 6.14 0.52 -3.10
N CYS A 156 6.48 1.52 -3.89
CA CYS A 156 7.85 2.04 -4.05
C CYS A 156 7.82 3.56 -4.34
N SER A 157 8.97 4.21 -4.34
CA SER A 157 9.06 5.58 -4.86
C SER A 157 8.87 5.59 -6.38
N ALA A 158 8.25 6.63 -6.93
CA ALA A 158 8.18 6.81 -8.39
C ALA A 158 9.59 6.86 -9.03
N ASN A 159 10.57 7.38 -8.31
CA ASN A 159 11.97 7.44 -8.76
C ASN A 159 12.61 6.05 -8.93
N ASP A 160 12.10 5.01 -8.26
CA ASP A 160 12.65 3.66 -8.33
C ASP A 160 12.15 2.90 -9.59
N ILE A 161 11.00 3.30 -10.17
CA ILE A 161 10.29 2.54 -11.21
C ILE A 161 11.18 2.27 -12.43
N SER A 162 11.94 3.26 -12.90
CA SER A 162 12.81 3.10 -14.06
C SER A 162 13.81 1.95 -13.93
N SER A 163 14.28 1.72 -12.69
CA SER A 163 15.28 0.69 -12.37
C SER A 163 14.68 -0.71 -12.15
N ILE A 164 13.38 -0.80 -11.81
CA ILE A 164 12.77 -2.07 -11.38
C ILE A 164 11.67 -2.58 -12.31
N LYS A 165 11.08 -1.74 -13.18
CA LYS A 165 9.97 -2.13 -14.06
C LYS A 165 10.27 -3.28 -15.02
N THR A 166 11.53 -3.44 -15.43
CA THR A 166 11.98 -4.53 -16.32
C THR A 166 12.18 -5.86 -15.60
N LEU A 167 12.16 -5.87 -14.28
CA LEU A 167 12.35 -7.06 -13.44
C LEU A 167 11.07 -7.86 -13.25
N VAL A 168 9.92 -7.31 -13.62
CA VAL A 168 8.59 -7.85 -13.35
C VAL A 168 7.73 -7.86 -14.61
N LYS A 169 6.64 -8.64 -14.57
CA LYS A 169 5.69 -8.74 -15.69
C LYS A 169 4.91 -7.44 -15.89
N GLU A 170 4.45 -7.20 -17.12
CA GLU A 170 3.71 -6.01 -17.52
C GLU A 170 2.47 -5.71 -16.65
N LYS A 171 1.80 -6.75 -16.13
CA LYS A 171 0.60 -6.61 -15.29
C LYS A 171 0.90 -6.25 -13.83
N PHE A 172 2.16 -6.27 -13.42
CA PHE A 172 2.56 -5.99 -12.05
C PHE A 172 2.38 -4.51 -11.73
N GLN A 173 1.68 -4.21 -10.63
CA GLN A 173 1.28 -2.84 -10.32
C GLN A 173 2.31 -2.11 -9.46
N PHE A 174 2.47 -0.81 -9.73
CA PHE A 174 3.30 0.08 -8.93
C PHE A 174 2.42 1.14 -8.27
N VAL A 175 2.41 1.15 -6.93
CA VAL A 175 1.73 2.18 -6.14
C VAL A 175 2.80 3.12 -5.57
N THR A 176 2.72 4.39 -5.92
CA THR A 176 3.74 5.38 -5.60
C THR A 176 3.19 6.45 -4.66
N PRO A 177 3.48 6.36 -3.35
CA PRO A 177 3.21 7.45 -2.43
C PRO A 177 4.17 8.63 -2.68
N GLY A 178 3.87 9.79 -2.09
CA GLY A 178 4.76 10.95 -2.17
C GLY A 178 4.61 11.76 -3.44
N ILE A 179 3.50 11.63 -4.18
CA ILE A 179 3.18 12.52 -5.30
C ILE A 179 2.62 13.84 -4.73
N ARG A 180 3.22 14.97 -5.12
CA ARG A 180 2.84 16.32 -4.67
C ARG A 180 2.72 17.26 -5.85
N LEU A 181 1.76 18.19 -5.79
CA LEU A 181 1.59 19.24 -6.82
C LEU A 181 2.61 20.38 -6.66
N THR A 182 3.10 20.57 -5.45
CA THR A 182 4.12 21.58 -5.09
C THR A 182 5.08 20.98 -4.08
N ASN A 183 6.29 21.53 -3.97
CA ASN A 183 7.25 21.15 -2.93
C ASN A 183 6.64 21.39 -1.56
N SER A 184 6.34 20.34 -0.83
CA SER A 184 5.89 20.38 0.57
C SER A 184 7.01 19.84 1.47
N ASN A 185 7.26 20.52 2.59
CA ASN A 185 8.09 19.97 3.67
C ASN A 185 7.23 18.96 4.45
N ASP A 186 7.24 17.72 4.02
CA ASP A 186 6.62 16.62 4.75
C ASP A 186 7.65 15.50 5.06
N ASP A 187 7.22 14.44 5.76
CA ASP A 187 8.06 13.34 6.22
C ASP A 187 8.61 12.45 5.08
N GLN A 188 8.22 12.71 3.83
CA GLN A 188 8.64 11.92 2.68
C GLN A 188 9.91 12.52 2.07
N LYS A 189 11.02 11.76 2.10
CA LYS A 189 12.29 12.20 1.48
C LYS A 189 12.34 12.01 -0.04
N ARG A 190 11.57 11.06 -0.58
CA ARG A 190 11.57 10.69 -2.00
C ARG A 190 10.24 11.05 -2.64
N VAL A 191 9.94 12.36 -2.69
CA VAL A 191 8.75 12.93 -3.35
C VAL A 191 9.00 13.23 -4.82
N THR A 192 7.92 13.29 -5.61
CA THR A 192 7.95 13.67 -7.02
C THR A 192 6.65 14.37 -7.40
N THR A 193 6.65 15.05 -8.56
CA THR A 193 5.46 15.65 -9.16
C THR A 193 4.73 14.64 -10.06
N PRO A 194 3.47 14.93 -10.46
CA PRO A 194 2.71 14.07 -11.38
C PRO A 194 3.26 14.04 -12.81
N GLU A 195 4.19 14.94 -13.17
CA GLU A 195 4.81 15.09 -14.50
C GLU A 195 5.97 14.13 -14.73
#